data_517d8373a8607a428d72c03f71ef2069
#
_entry.id   517d8373a8607a428d72c03f71ef2069
#
_cell.length_a   1.000
_cell.length_b   1.000
_cell.length_c   1.000
_cell.angle_alpha   90.00
_cell.angle_beta   90.00
_cell.angle_gamma   90.00
#
_symmetry.space_group_name_H-M   'P 1'
#
loop_
_entity.id
_entity.type
_entity.pdbx_description
1 polymer ?
#
loop_
_entity_poly.entity_id
_entity_poly.type
_entity_poly.pdbx_seq_one_letter_code
_entity_poly.pdbx_strand_id
1 'polypeptide(L)'
;MESMGAFLKNRRDRVTPDDVGLRTYGTSRRVPGLRREELAQLAGVSAGYYTRLEQGLAESASEQVLDALARVLRLDDVESAHLHNLARRTGRSRLVEPPAETPDARVLALLAAIDEATPAVILGRRGDILDWNRAGHALFGQDADFDAPRDPDRRPSVVRGFFLDPEARDFHHNWAELAEIHVGYLRLTAGRYPTDARLAALLGEIMMGSDAFAELFAAGHVRDCTTAPMHLQHPRAGALSVTYQVWLQPDNPDHRLELYTPNDPGSANALRELLDARPGGR
;
A
#
# COMPACT_ATOMS: atom_id res chain seq x y z
N MET A 1 9.52 -10.99 4.04
CA MET A 1 9.57 -9.55 4.41
C MET A 1 10.82 -8.92 3.82
N GLU A 2 10.71 -7.72 3.25
CA GLU A 2 11.85 -7.03 2.65
C GLU A 2 12.87 -6.61 3.71
N SER A 3 14.16 -6.79 3.40
CA SER A 3 15.25 -6.28 4.21
C SER A 3 15.72 -4.93 3.67
N MET A 4 16.33 -4.10 4.55
CA MET A 4 16.96 -2.85 4.13
C MET A 4 17.96 -3.07 2.98
N GLY A 5 18.76 -4.15 3.05
CA GLY A 5 19.72 -4.47 2.00
C GLY A 5 19.08 -4.80 0.65
N ALA A 6 17.97 -5.54 0.65
CA ALA A 6 17.19 -5.84 -0.57
C ALA A 6 16.60 -4.56 -1.18
N PHE A 7 16.06 -3.67 -0.34
CA PHE A 7 15.55 -2.37 -0.77
C PHE A 7 16.64 -1.50 -1.40
N LEU A 8 17.78 -1.33 -0.69
CA LEU A 8 18.92 -0.56 -1.19
C LEU A 8 19.43 -1.09 -2.53
N LYS A 9 19.58 -2.41 -2.65
CA LYS A 9 20.00 -3.05 -3.90
C LYS A 9 19.01 -2.77 -5.03
N ASN A 10 17.72 -2.95 -4.79
CA ASN A 10 16.67 -2.71 -5.78
C ASN A 10 16.71 -1.26 -6.30
N ARG A 11 16.85 -0.27 -5.38
CA ARG A 11 16.93 1.14 -5.75
C ARG A 11 18.20 1.47 -6.51
N ARG A 12 19.36 0.95 -6.09
CA ARG A 12 20.63 1.14 -6.77
C ARG A 12 20.63 0.59 -8.20
N ASP A 13 19.98 -0.54 -8.42
CA ASP A 13 19.91 -1.18 -9.75
C ASP A 13 19.06 -0.35 -10.75
N ARG A 14 18.24 0.60 -10.27
CA ARG A 14 17.39 1.50 -11.08
C ARG A 14 18.02 2.84 -11.39
N VAL A 15 18.84 3.37 -10.49
CA VAL A 15 19.49 4.67 -10.68
C VAL A 15 20.67 4.51 -11.63
N THR A 16 20.62 5.19 -12.77
CA THR A 16 21.71 5.19 -13.75
C THR A 16 22.80 6.19 -13.37
N PRO A 17 24.04 6.04 -13.85
CA PRO A 17 25.10 7.05 -13.63
C PRO A 17 24.73 8.43 -14.12
N ASP A 18 24.01 8.52 -15.23
CA ASP A 18 23.59 9.79 -15.82
C ASP A 18 22.59 10.52 -14.91
N ASP A 19 21.72 9.78 -14.19
CA ASP A 19 20.77 10.34 -13.21
C ASP A 19 21.46 11.08 -12.08
N VAL A 20 22.70 10.71 -11.75
CA VAL A 20 23.49 11.28 -10.64
C VAL A 20 24.72 12.07 -11.14
N GLY A 21 24.78 12.36 -12.43
CA GLY A 21 25.83 13.18 -13.03
C GLY A 21 27.22 12.52 -13.09
N LEU A 22 27.28 11.19 -12.96
CA LEU A 22 28.53 10.45 -13.13
C LEU A 22 28.87 10.25 -14.59
N ARG A 23 30.00 10.82 -15.04
CA ARG A 23 30.53 10.55 -16.38
C ARG A 23 31.14 9.14 -16.41
N THR A 24 30.55 8.27 -17.22
CA THR A 24 31.09 6.93 -17.41
C THR A 24 32.08 6.94 -18.62
N TYR A 25 33.33 6.64 -18.30
CA TYR A 25 34.36 6.43 -19.33
C TYR A 25 34.48 4.92 -19.56
N GLY A 26 34.16 4.45 -20.79
CA GLY A 26 34.39 3.06 -21.22
C GLY A 26 33.13 2.32 -21.67
N THR A 27 33.34 1.37 -22.57
CA THR A 27 32.30 0.78 -23.44
C THR A 27 31.58 -0.44 -22.88
N SER A 28 31.85 -0.93 -21.66
CA SER A 28 31.22 -2.16 -21.15
C SER A 28 30.79 -2.05 -19.67
N ARG A 29 29.54 -1.63 -19.43
CA ARG A 29 28.90 -1.81 -18.12
C ARG A 29 28.14 -3.14 -18.10
N ARG A 30 28.45 -3.98 -17.09
CA ARG A 30 27.72 -5.25 -16.86
C ARG A 30 26.37 -5.03 -16.16
N VAL A 31 26.14 -3.87 -15.59
CA VAL A 31 24.90 -3.50 -14.86
C VAL A 31 24.44 -2.12 -15.34
N PRO A 32 23.13 -1.94 -15.62
CA PRO A 32 22.59 -0.65 -16.06
C PRO A 32 22.59 0.40 -14.92
N GLY A 33 22.39 -0.02 -13.68
CA GLY A 33 22.35 0.84 -12.50
C GLY A 33 23.74 1.20 -11.94
N LEU A 34 23.74 1.93 -10.82
CA LEU A 34 24.96 2.31 -10.10
C LEU A 34 25.71 1.08 -9.59
N ARG A 35 27.06 1.11 -9.66
CA ARG A 35 27.90 0.17 -8.95
C ARG A 35 27.93 0.51 -7.47
N ARG A 36 28.21 -0.49 -6.59
CA ARG A 36 28.31 -0.28 -5.13
C ARG A 36 29.33 0.81 -4.78
N GLU A 37 30.47 0.80 -5.47
CA GLU A 37 31.55 1.77 -5.26
C GLU A 37 31.13 3.19 -5.65
N GLU A 38 30.40 3.32 -6.76
CA GLU A 38 29.89 4.60 -7.27
C GLU A 38 28.88 5.21 -6.27
N LEU A 39 27.93 4.40 -5.81
CA LEU A 39 26.94 4.84 -4.82
C LEU A 39 27.62 5.20 -3.50
N ALA A 40 28.53 4.35 -2.99
CA ALA A 40 29.23 4.58 -1.76
C ALA A 40 30.03 5.89 -1.79
N GLN A 41 30.73 6.15 -2.89
CA GLN A 41 31.46 7.40 -3.10
C GLN A 41 30.53 8.63 -3.08
N LEU A 42 29.41 8.56 -3.79
CA LEU A 42 28.42 9.66 -3.82
C LEU A 42 27.75 9.90 -2.46
N ALA A 43 27.52 8.83 -1.70
CA ALA A 43 26.93 8.91 -0.36
C ALA A 43 27.94 9.27 0.74
N GLY A 44 29.24 9.36 0.42
CA GLY A 44 30.29 9.68 1.40
C GLY A 44 30.57 8.56 2.39
N VAL A 45 30.34 7.29 1.99
CA VAL A 45 30.61 6.12 2.82
C VAL A 45 31.64 5.20 2.15
N SER A 46 32.28 4.29 2.91
CA SER A 46 33.16 3.31 2.29
C SER A 46 32.38 2.25 1.51
N ALA A 47 32.94 1.77 0.38
CA ALA A 47 32.34 0.70 -0.41
C ALA A 47 32.12 -0.58 0.38
N GLY A 48 33.03 -0.90 1.30
CA GLY A 48 32.93 -2.04 2.20
C GLY A 48 31.75 -1.88 3.19
N TYR A 49 31.54 -0.69 3.73
CA TYR A 49 30.39 -0.41 4.61
C TYR A 49 29.06 -0.52 3.85
N TYR A 50 28.96 0.09 2.67
CA TYR A 50 27.78 -0.02 1.85
C TYR A 50 27.46 -1.48 1.45
N THR A 51 28.50 -2.25 1.09
CA THR A 51 28.34 -3.69 0.79
C THR A 51 27.76 -4.45 1.99
N ARG A 52 28.24 -4.16 3.21
CA ARG A 52 27.68 -4.77 4.43
C ARG A 52 26.24 -4.35 4.70
N LEU A 53 25.83 -3.12 4.37
CA LEU A 53 24.44 -2.67 4.44
C LEU A 53 23.55 -3.46 3.49
N GLU A 54 23.96 -3.62 2.22
CA GLU A 54 23.20 -4.44 1.25
C GLU A 54 23.09 -5.90 1.66
N GLN A 55 24.11 -6.45 2.30
CA GLN A 55 24.13 -7.84 2.76
C GLN A 55 23.40 -8.06 4.10
N GLY A 56 22.92 -6.99 4.74
CA GLY A 56 22.30 -7.07 6.06
C GLY A 56 23.30 -7.42 7.19
N LEU A 57 24.59 -7.18 6.97
CA LEU A 57 25.69 -7.46 7.90
C LEU A 57 26.11 -6.23 8.73
N ALA A 58 25.50 -5.07 8.49
CA ALA A 58 25.69 -3.88 9.31
C ALA A 58 24.59 -3.84 10.38
N GLU A 59 25.00 -3.66 11.65
CA GLU A 59 24.08 -3.66 12.79
C GLU A 59 23.16 -2.43 12.80
N SER A 60 23.64 -1.29 12.31
CA SER A 60 22.83 -0.06 12.18
C SER A 60 23.44 0.89 11.15
N ALA A 61 22.60 1.75 10.58
CA ALA A 61 23.02 2.91 9.83
C ALA A 61 22.55 4.17 10.56
N SER A 62 23.39 5.21 10.64
CA SER A 62 23.00 6.49 11.22
C SER A 62 22.00 7.19 10.30
N GLU A 63 21.16 8.07 10.85
CA GLU A 63 20.21 8.86 10.07
C GLU A 63 20.92 9.66 8.98
N GLN A 64 22.09 10.23 9.26
CA GLN A 64 22.89 10.94 8.27
C GLN A 64 23.31 10.06 7.08
N VAL A 65 23.65 8.80 7.32
CA VAL A 65 23.98 7.84 6.25
C VAL A 65 22.73 7.49 5.47
N LEU A 66 21.59 7.24 6.14
CA LEU A 66 20.32 6.95 5.46
C LEU A 66 19.89 8.10 4.58
N ASP A 67 19.96 9.35 5.06
CA ASP A 67 19.66 10.56 4.28
C ASP A 67 20.59 10.72 3.07
N ALA A 68 21.90 10.42 3.25
CA ALA A 68 22.85 10.48 2.15
C ALA A 68 22.54 9.43 1.09
N LEU A 69 22.20 8.19 1.50
CA LEU A 69 21.79 7.12 0.60
C LEU A 69 20.47 7.46 -0.10
N ALA A 70 19.47 7.99 0.63
CA ALA A 70 18.19 8.40 0.08
C ALA A 70 18.39 9.44 -1.05
N ARG A 71 19.24 10.43 -0.82
CA ARG A 71 19.55 11.48 -1.81
C ARG A 71 20.20 10.92 -3.06
N VAL A 72 21.22 10.05 -2.92
CA VAL A 72 21.93 9.46 -4.07
C VAL A 72 21.02 8.52 -4.86
N LEU A 73 20.19 7.76 -4.16
CA LEU A 73 19.21 6.86 -4.75
C LEU A 73 17.97 7.57 -5.29
N ARG A 74 17.89 8.91 -5.12
CA ARG A 74 16.76 9.76 -5.56
C ARG A 74 15.42 9.27 -5.03
N LEU A 75 15.42 8.83 -3.78
CA LEU A 75 14.21 8.38 -3.11
C LEU A 75 13.27 9.57 -2.90
N ASP A 76 11.99 9.36 -3.13
CA ASP A 76 10.97 10.31 -2.69
C ASP A 76 10.77 10.24 -1.16
N ASP A 77 9.89 11.09 -0.62
CA ASP A 77 9.64 11.17 0.82
C ASP A 77 9.10 9.86 1.39
N VAL A 78 8.25 9.15 0.63
CA VAL A 78 7.65 7.86 1.03
C VAL A 78 8.72 6.77 1.07
N GLU A 79 9.54 6.69 0.04
CA GLU A 79 10.66 5.74 -0.08
C GLU A 79 11.74 6.00 0.98
N SER A 80 12.02 7.28 1.24
CA SER A 80 12.96 7.69 2.29
C SER A 80 12.46 7.28 3.67
N ALA A 81 11.19 7.57 4.00
CA ALA A 81 10.59 7.12 5.25
C ALA A 81 10.59 5.59 5.37
N HIS A 82 10.36 4.87 4.26
CA HIS A 82 10.44 3.41 4.24
C HIS A 82 11.85 2.91 4.53
N LEU A 83 12.90 3.51 3.94
CA LEU A 83 14.30 3.18 4.22
C LEU A 83 14.63 3.33 5.71
N HIS A 84 14.21 4.46 6.32
CA HIS A 84 14.39 4.69 7.76
C HIS A 84 13.64 3.66 8.61
N ASN A 85 12.42 3.27 8.24
CA ASN A 85 11.66 2.23 8.93
C ASN A 85 12.36 0.85 8.84
N LEU A 86 12.89 0.50 7.67
CA LEU A 86 13.66 -0.74 7.50
C LEU A 86 14.96 -0.75 8.33
N ALA A 87 15.62 0.40 8.45
CA ALA A 87 16.85 0.54 9.21
C ALA A 87 16.66 0.43 10.74
N ARG A 88 15.50 0.85 11.26
CA ARG A 88 15.13 0.71 12.69
C ARG A 88 14.90 -0.74 13.12
N ARG A 89 14.86 -1.67 12.18
CA ARG A 89 14.64 -3.11 12.44
C ARG A 89 15.94 -3.75 12.92
N THR A 90 16.21 -3.66 14.21
CA THR A 90 17.34 -4.36 14.85
C THR A 90 16.93 -5.80 15.21
N GLY A 91 17.53 -6.79 14.55
CA GLY A 91 17.42 -8.20 14.93
C GLY A 91 16.19 -8.95 14.38
N ARG A 92 16.14 -10.26 14.68
CA ARG A 92 14.97 -11.13 14.44
C ARG A 92 13.89 -10.80 15.47
N SER A 93 13.06 -9.81 15.19
CA SER A 93 11.88 -9.50 16.02
C SER A 93 10.88 -10.65 15.94
N ARG A 94 10.44 -11.16 17.09
CA ARG A 94 9.40 -12.17 17.18
C ARG A 94 8.08 -11.57 16.68
N LEU A 95 7.35 -12.30 15.84
CA LEU A 95 5.99 -11.92 15.46
C LEU A 95 5.10 -11.87 16.72
N VAL A 96 4.28 -10.83 16.80
CA VAL A 96 3.35 -10.59 17.91
C VAL A 96 1.96 -10.51 17.32
N GLU A 97 1.00 -11.19 17.94
CA GLU A 97 -0.41 -11.04 17.61
C GLU A 97 -0.89 -9.67 18.09
N PRO A 98 -1.23 -8.74 17.19
CA PRO A 98 -1.73 -7.44 17.59
C PRO A 98 -3.18 -7.55 18.06
N PRO A 99 -3.65 -6.65 18.93
CA PRO A 99 -5.08 -6.55 19.25
C PRO A 99 -5.88 -6.28 17.98
N ALA A 100 -7.17 -6.64 18.01
CA ALA A 100 -8.10 -6.26 16.95
C ALA A 100 -8.17 -4.73 16.84
N GLU A 101 -8.10 -4.22 15.60
CA GLU A 101 -8.23 -2.78 15.35
C GLU A 101 -9.68 -2.35 15.64
N THR A 102 -9.83 -1.22 16.32
CA THR A 102 -11.13 -0.63 16.60
C THR A 102 -11.11 0.82 16.13
N PRO A 103 -12.06 1.24 15.28
CA PRO A 103 -12.08 2.62 14.81
C PRO A 103 -12.29 3.59 15.97
N ASP A 104 -11.60 4.73 15.92
CA ASP A 104 -11.76 5.80 16.91
C ASP A 104 -13.16 6.41 16.80
N ALA A 105 -13.75 6.78 17.95
CA ALA A 105 -15.08 7.38 18.00
C ALA A 105 -15.20 8.67 17.14
N ARG A 106 -14.10 9.43 16.98
CA ARG A 106 -14.08 10.65 16.18
C ARG A 106 -14.18 10.34 14.68
N VAL A 107 -13.51 9.28 14.18
CA VAL A 107 -13.61 8.89 12.78
C VAL A 107 -14.99 8.25 12.48
N LEU A 108 -15.57 7.54 13.45
CA LEU A 108 -16.96 7.06 13.34
C LEU A 108 -17.97 8.22 13.28
N ALA A 109 -17.79 9.25 14.09
CA ALA A 109 -18.62 10.45 14.05
C ALA A 109 -18.46 11.19 12.70
N LEU A 110 -17.25 11.24 12.14
CA LEU A 110 -17.02 11.81 10.82
C LEU A 110 -17.71 10.98 9.73
N LEU A 111 -17.57 9.65 9.77
CA LEU A 111 -18.25 8.75 8.83
C LEU A 111 -19.78 8.96 8.86
N ALA A 112 -20.35 9.10 10.06
CA ALA A 112 -21.79 9.34 10.24
C ALA A 112 -22.25 10.73 9.76
N ALA A 113 -21.34 11.71 9.64
CA ALA A 113 -21.62 13.06 9.15
C ALA A 113 -21.47 13.20 7.62
N ILE A 114 -20.91 12.20 6.96
CA ILE A 114 -20.77 12.19 5.50
C ILE A 114 -22.14 12.00 4.87
N ASP A 115 -22.39 12.74 3.78
CA ASP A 115 -23.61 12.60 2.99
C ASP A 115 -23.88 11.14 2.61
N GLU A 116 -25.12 10.68 2.79
CA GLU A 116 -25.51 9.28 2.58
C GLU A 116 -25.28 8.80 1.13
N ALA A 117 -25.20 9.71 0.16
CA ALA A 117 -24.93 9.38 -1.23
C ALA A 117 -23.44 9.28 -1.56
N THR A 118 -22.56 9.68 -0.65
CA THR A 118 -21.10 9.60 -0.82
C THR A 118 -20.58 8.30 -0.21
N PRO A 119 -20.11 7.32 -1.02
CA PRO A 119 -19.54 6.10 -0.48
C PRO A 119 -18.33 6.41 0.39
N ALA A 120 -18.31 5.85 1.59
CA ALA A 120 -17.24 6.05 2.56
C ALA A 120 -16.97 4.76 3.35
N VAL A 121 -15.68 4.46 3.54
CA VAL A 121 -15.24 3.30 4.33
C VAL A 121 -14.09 3.69 5.27
N ILE A 122 -14.05 3.08 6.45
CA ILE A 122 -12.91 3.17 7.35
C ILE A 122 -12.10 1.89 7.21
N LEU A 123 -10.83 2.03 6.86
CA LEU A 123 -9.90 0.91 6.71
C LEU A 123 -8.86 0.91 7.83
N GLY A 124 -8.55 -0.28 8.32
CA GLY A 124 -7.38 -0.54 9.15
C GLY A 124 -6.09 -0.65 8.31
N ARG A 125 -4.95 -0.69 8.99
CA ARG A 125 -3.62 -0.75 8.34
C ARG A 125 -3.40 -1.97 7.45
N ARG A 126 -4.16 -3.07 7.64
CA ARG A 126 -4.09 -4.29 6.82
C ARG A 126 -5.09 -4.32 5.66
N GLY A 127 -5.89 -3.23 5.52
CA GLY A 127 -6.96 -3.16 4.53
C GLY A 127 -8.24 -3.90 4.95
N ASP A 128 -8.39 -4.21 6.24
CA ASP A 128 -9.65 -4.69 6.80
C ASP A 128 -10.64 -3.52 6.87
N ILE A 129 -11.88 -3.72 6.45
CA ILE A 129 -12.94 -2.72 6.58
C ILE A 129 -13.38 -2.70 8.04
N LEU A 130 -13.16 -1.59 8.72
CA LEU A 130 -13.51 -1.40 10.13
C LEU A 130 -14.91 -0.86 10.31
N ASP A 131 -15.39 -0.05 9.36
CA ASP A 131 -16.77 0.42 9.24
C ASP A 131 -17.00 1.01 7.84
N TRP A 132 -18.25 1.20 7.47
CA TRP A 132 -18.70 1.84 6.23
C TRP A 132 -20.03 2.55 6.43
N ASN A 133 -20.34 3.53 5.59
CA ASN A 133 -21.71 4.03 5.46
C ASN A 133 -22.51 3.17 4.46
N ARG A 134 -23.80 3.46 4.34
CA ARG A 134 -24.70 2.71 3.40
C ARG A 134 -24.20 2.71 1.95
N ALA A 135 -23.67 3.85 1.48
CA ALA A 135 -23.13 3.97 0.13
C ALA A 135 -21.84 3.17 -0.04
N GLY A 136 -20.94 3.18 0.92
CA GLY A 136 -19.74 2.37 0.92
C GLY A 136 -20.04 0.87 0.90
N HIS A 137 -20.99 0.43 1.74
CA HIS A 137 -21.49 -0.94 1.70
C HIS A 137 -22.15 -1.29 0.35
N ALA A 138 -23.00 -0.41 -0.19
CA ALA A 138 -23.66 -0.65 -1.49
C ALA A 138 -22.64 -0.77 -2.63
N LEU A 139 -21.51 -0.05 -2.58
CA LEU A 139 -20.47 -0.05 -3.60
C LEU A 139 -19.54 -1.26 -3.49
N PHE A 140 -19.16 -1.67 -2.27
CA PHE A 140 -18.11 -2.69 -2.05
C PHE A 140 -18.58 -3.90 -1.23
N GLY A 141 -19.71 -3.80 -0.54
CA GLY A 141 -20.17 -4.83 0.38
C GLY A 141 -20.75 -6.06 -0.28
N GLN A 142 -21.22 -5.95 -1.53
CA GLN A 142 -21.84 -7.04 -2.30
C GLN A 142 -22.64 -8.02 -1.43
N ASP A 143 -22.06 -9.20 -1.13
CA ASP A 143 -22.66 -10.26 -0.32
C ASP A 143 -22.35 -10.18 1.18
N ALA A 144 -21.56 -9.20 1.61
CA ALA A 144 -21.23 -9.04 3.03
C ALA A 144 -22.39 -8.41 3.81
N ASP A 145 -22.60 -8.88 5.03
CA ASP A 145 -23.53 -8.27 5.96
C ASP A 145 -23.10 -6.82 6.29
N PHE A 146 -24.05 -5.88 6.35
CA PHE A 146 -23.76 -4.49 6.70
C PHE A 146 -23.02 -4.36 8.04
N ASP A 147 -23.31 -5.22 8.99
CA ASP A 147 -22.68 -5.22 10.32
C ASP A 147 -21.38 -6.07 10.38
N ALA A 148 -20.97 -6.73 9.29
CA ALA A 148 -19.76 -7.56 9.25
C ALA A 148 -18.48 -6.84 9.72
N PRO A 149 -18.25 -5.53 9.45
CA PRO A 149 -17.06 -4.83 9.93
C PRO A 149 -16.91 -4.78 11.45
N ARG A 150 -18.02 -4.90 12.20
CA ARG A 150 -18.01 -4.85 13.69
C ARG A 150 -17.45 -6.12 14.31
N ASP A 151 -17.50 -7.24 13.60
CA ASP A 151 -16.93 -8.52 14.03
C ASP A 151 -15.53 -8.71 13.43
N PRO A 152 -14.46 -8.68 14.22
CA PRO A 152 -13.09 -8.82 13.74
C PRO A 152 -12.83 -10.08 12.91
N ASP A 153 -13.58 -11.16 13.13
CA ASP A 153 -13.41 -12.44 12.45
C ASP A 153 -14.21 -12.51 11.12
N ARG A 154 -15.16 -11.59 10.92
CA ARG A 154 -16.04 -11.51 9.73
C ARG A 154 -15.76 -10.31 8.85
N ARG A 155 -14.82 -9.45 9.24
CA ARG A 155 -14.49 -8.23 8.48
C ARG A 155 -14.14 -8.51 7.04
N PRO A 156 -14.78 -7.81 6.10
CA PRO A 156 -14.31 -7.80 4.72
C PRO A 156 -12.91 -7.20 4.65
N SER A 157 -12.07 -7.74 3.77
CA SER A 157 -10.73 -7.23 3.52
C SER A 157 -10.63 -6.78 2.08
N VAL A 158 -10.39 -5.49 1.87
CA VAL A 158 -10.21 -4.91 0.53
C VAL A 158 -9.08 -5.63 -0.21
N VAL A 159 -7.99 -5.94 0.50
CA VAL A 159 -6.80 -6.55 -0.11
C VAL A 159 -7.04 -8.01 -0.52
N ARG A 160 -7.74 -8.80 0.33
CA ARG A 160 -8.12 -10.16 -0.04
C ARG A 160 -9.07 -10.16 -1.23
N GLY A 161 -10.15 -9.35 -1.16
CA GLY A 161 -11.10 -9.24 -2.27
C GLY A 161 -10.41 -8.81 -3.56
N PHE A 162 -9.47 -7.88 -3.50
CA PHE A 162 -8.79 -7.37 -4.70
C PHE A 162 -7.84 -8.40 -5.36
N PHE A 163 -7.11 -9.20 -4.57
CA PHE A 163 -6.09 -10.10 -5.12
C PHE A 163 -6.52 -11.56 -5.20
N LEU A 164 -7.46 -12.00 -4.37
CA LEU A 164 -7.84 -13.42 -4.27
C LEU A 164 -9.21 -13.72 -4.86
N ASP A 165 -10.07 -12.70 -5.04
CA ASP A 165 -11.36 -12.89 -5.69
C ASP A 165 -11.15 -13.00 -7.21
N PRO A 166 -11.63 -14.08 -7.86
CA PRO A 166 -11.56 -14.25 -9.31
C PRO A 166 -12.26 -13.13 -10.09
N GLU A 167 -13.33 -12.54 -9.53
CA GLU A 167 -14.13 -11.50 -10.18
C GLU A 167 -13.53 -10.09 -10.03
N ALA A 168 -12.48 -9.92 -9.20
CA ALA A 168 -11.88 -8.62 -8.92
C ALA A 168 -11.36 -7.90 -10.17
N ARG A 169 -10.87 -8.63 -11.16
CA ARG A 169 -10.37 -8.06 -12.42
C ARG A 169 -11.49 -7.56 -13.33
N ASP A 170 -12.63 -8.23 -13.29
CA ASP A 170 -13.82 -7.81 -14.03
C ASP A 170 -14.50 -6.63 -13.35
N PHE A 171 -14.45 -6.60 -12.01
CA PHE A 171 -14.97 -5.49 -11.23
C PHE A 171 -14.11 -4.21 -11.37
N HIS A 172 -12.78 -4.30 -11.43
CA HIS A 172 -11.86 -3.17 -11.53
C HIS A 172 -11.23 -3.09 -12.92
N HIS A 173 -11.76 -2.27 -13.83
CA HIS A 173 -11.22 -2.16 -15.19
C HIS A 173 -9.77 -1.64 -15.25
N ASN A 174 -9.34 -0.82 -14.30
CA ASN A 174 -7.95 -0.39 -14.15
C ASN A 174 -7.20 -1.18 -13.06
N TRP A 175 -7.46 -2.49 -12.97
CA TRP A 175 -6.93 -3.38 -11.93
C TRP A 175 -5.41 -3.30 -11.80
N ALA A 176 -4.66 -3.24 -12.90
CA ALA A 176 -3.20 -3.24 -12.88
C ALA A 176 -2.62 -2.02 -12.15
N GLU A 177 -3.17 -0.83 -12.39
CA GLU A 177 -2.76 0.41 -11.72
C GLU A 177 -3.08 0.37 -10.22
N LEU A 178 -4.26 -0.12 -9.87
CA LEU A 178 -4.69 -0.26 -8.48
C LEU A 178 -3.87 -1.33 -7.74
N ALA A 179 -3.48 -2.42 -8.43
CA ALA A 179 -2.63 -3.45 -7.87
C ALA A 179 -1.26 -2.90 -7.44
N GLU A 180 -0.64 -2.05 -8.25
CA GLU A 180 0.61 -1.38 -7.89
C GLU A 180 0.47 -0.52 -6.63
N ILE A 181 -0.66 0.20 -6.51
CA ILE A 181 -0.97 1.04 -5.35
C ILE A 181 -1.12 0.18 -4.09
N HIS A 182 -1.94 -0.87 -4.15
CA HIS A 182 -2.16 -1.76 -3.02
C HIS A 182 -0.88 -2.47 -2.57
N VAL A 183 -0.09 -2.98 -3.51
CA VAL A 183 1.20 -3.61 -3.21
C VAL A 183 2.17 -2.61 -2.57
N GLY A 184 2.28 -1.40 -3.13
CA GLY A 184 3.14 -0.35 -2.61
C GLY A 184 2.78 0.02 -1.16
N TYR A 185 1.49 0.19 -0.88
CA TYR A 185 0.97 0.45 0.46
C TYR A 185 1.26 -0.71 1.44
N LEU A 186 1.01 -1.96 1.04
CA LEU A 186 1.27 -3.12 1.90
C LEU A 186 2.77 -3.27 2.22
N ARG A 187 3.65 -2.95 1.28
CA ARG A 187 5.10 -2.93 1.53
C ARG A 187 5.48 -1.86 2.55
N LEU A 188 4.94 -0.65 2.40
CA LEU A 188 5.14 0.44 3.35
C LEU A 188 4.69 0.02 4.75
N THR A 189 3.49 -0.56 4.84
CA THR A 189 2.92 -1.07 6.09
C THR A 189 3.77 -2.17 6.70
N ALA A 190 4.26 -3.13 5.90
CA ALA A 190 5.14 -4.19 6.36
C ALA A 190 6.50 -3.67 6.89
N GLY A 191 7.01 -2.59 6.29
CA GLY A 191 8.19 -1.89 6.80
C GLY A 191 7.93 -1.21 8.14
N ARG A 192 6.75 -0.61 8.31
CA ARG A 192 6.35 0.10 9.54
C ARG A 192 6.00 -0.85 10.69
N TYR A 193 5.37 -2.01 10.39
CA TYR A 193 4.90 -2.99 11.38
C TYR A 193 5.55 -4.37 11.17
N PRO A 194 6.87 -4.50 11.35
CA PRO A 194 7.60 -5.71 11.02
C PRO A 194 7.30 -6.90 11.93
N THR A 195 6.65 -6.67 13.07
CA THR A 195 6.30 -7.70 14.06
C THR A 195 4.83 -8.08 14.03
N ASP A 196 4.01 -7.48 13.19
CA ASP A 196 2.58 -7.78 13.08
C ASP A 196 2.37 -9.16 12.46
N ALA A 197 1.95 -10.13 13.28
CA ALA A 197 1.75 -11.52 12.85
C ALA A 197 0.58 -11.64 11.85
N ARG A 198 -0.49 -10.86 12.01
CA ARG A 198 -1.65 -10.87 11.10
C ARG A 198 -1.28 -10.30 9.73
N LEU A 199 -0.49 -9.22 9.71
CA LEU A 199 0.02 -8.67 8.45
C LEU A 199 0.94 -9.66 7.73
N ALA A 200 1.83 -10.33 8.46
CA ALA A 200 2.71 -11.35 7.89
C ALA A 200 1.92 -12.54 7.30
N ALA A 201 0.88 -12.98 8.00
CA ALA A 201 -0.02 -14.04 7.52
C ALA A 201 -0.79 -13.61 6.27
N LEU A 202 -1.36 -12.40 6.25
CA LEU A 202 -2.06 -11.82 5.09
C LEU A 202 -1.15 -11.76 3.86
N LEU A 203 0.07 -11.24 4.02
CA LEU A 203 1.02 -11.16 2.91
C LEU A 203 1.40 -12.55 2.39
N GLY A 204 1.58 -13.54 3.28
CA GLY A 204 1.83 -14.92 2.90
C GLY A 204 0.68 -15.55 2.13
N GLU A 205 -0.55 -15.36 2.59
CA GLU A 205 -1.78 -15.83 1.94
C GLU A 205 -1.91 -15.27 0.52
N ILE A 206 -1.81 -13.93 0.36
CA ILE A 206 -1.96 -13.28 -0.94
C ILE A 206 -0.82 -13.67 -1.88
N MET A 207 0.42 -13.80 -1.35
CA MET A 207 1.59 -14.20 -2.15
C MET A 207 1.45 -15.62 -2.70
N MET A 208 0.77 -16.51 -1.98
CA MET A 208 0.48 -17.87 -2.43
C MET A 208 -0.73 -17.94 -3.38
N GLY A 209 -1.67 -17.02 -3.25
CA GLY A 209 -2.93 -17.03 -4.02
C GLY A 209 -2.92 -16.14 -5.27
N SER A 210 -1.90 -15.28 -5.45
CA SER A 210 -1.84 -14.32 -6.57
C SER A 210 -0.42 -14.15 -7.09
N ASP A 211 -0.14 -14.73 -8.27
CA ASP A 211 1.15 -14.56 -8.95
C ASP A 211 1.44 -13.08 -9.24
N ALA A 212 0.42 -12.32 -9.67
CA ALA A 212 0.55 -10.89 -9.93
C ALA A 212 0.96 -10.10 -8.69
N PHE A 213 0.41 -10.44 -7.50
CA PHE A 213 0.85 -9.85 -6.26
C PHE A 213 2.32 -10.20 -5.95
N ALA A 214 2.71 -11.47 -6.12
CA ALA A 214 4.06 -11.93 -5.86
C ALA A 214 5.09 -11.21 -6.74
N GLU A 215 4.80 -11.05 -8.04
CA GLU A 215 5.63 -10.32 -9.01
C GLU A 215 5.77 -8.83 -8.64
N LEU A 216 4.64 -8.14 -8.41
CA LEU A 216 4.63 -6.73 -8.04
C LEU A 216 5.33 -6.52 -6.68
N PHE A 217 5.11 -7.41 -5.73
CA PHE A 217 5.76 -7.34 -4.42
C PHE A 217 7.27 -7.54 -4.54
N ALA A 218 7.75 -8.46 -5.39
CA ALA A 218 9.17 -8.67 -5.66
C ALA A 218 9.81 -7.47 -6.40
N ALA A 219 9.06 -6.76 -7.24
CA ALA A 219 9.53 -5.58 -7.95
C ALA A 219 9.94 -4.43 -7.02
N GLY A 220 9.47 -4.40 -5.77
CA GLY A 220 10.00 -3.52 -4.74
C GLY A 220 9.53 -2.08 -4.79
N HIS A 221 8.44 -1.76 -5.48
CA HIS A 221 7.86 -0.42 -5.44
C HIS A 221 7.22 -0.16 -4.09
N VAL A 222 7.44 1.04 -3.55
CA VAL A 222 6.76 1.56 -2.37
C VAL A 222 5.94 2.76 -2.82
N ARG A 223 4.67 2.79 -2.45
CA ARG A 223 3.78 3.90 -2.81
C ARG A 223 2.80 4.12 -1.68
N ASP A 224 2.55 5.38 -1.36
CA ASP A 224 1.45 5.73 -0.47
C ASP A 224 0.15 5.81 -1.27
N CYS A 225 -0.94 5.38 -0.63
CA CYS A 225 -2.26 5.32 -1.21
C CYS A 225 -3.02 6.58 -0.80
N THR A 226 -2.98 7.65 -1.60
CA THR A 226 -3.61 8.92 -1.25
C THR A 226 -4.86 9.21 -2.07
N THR A 227 -4.80 9.02 -3.38
CA THR A 227 -5.91 9.23 -4.31
C THR A 227 -5.63 8.55 -5.64
N ALA A 228 -6.64 7.95 -6.25
CA ALA A 228 -6.60 7.46 -7.62
C ALA A 228 -8.02 7.31 -8.20
N PRO A 229 -8.17 7.35 -9.53
CA PRO A 229 -9.40 6.96 -10.19
C PRO A 229 -9.59 5.44 -10.10
N MET A 230 -10.84 5.02 -9.93
CA MET A 230 -11.28 3.64 -10.03
C MET A 230 -12.37 3.54 -11.10
N HIS A 231 -12.15 2.66 -12.06
CA HIS A 231 -13.11 2.35 -13.11
C HIS A 231 -13.73 0.99 -12.79
N LEU A 232 -14.99 1.00 -12.39
CA LEU A 232 -15.66 -0.17 -11.83
C LEU A 232 -16.72 -0.70 -12.80
N GLN A 233 -16.86 -2.02 -12.86
CA GLN A 233 -18.00 -2.73 -13.45
C GLN A 233 -18.81 -3.33 -12.30
N HIS A 234 -19.71 -2.54 -11.75
CA HIS A 234 -20.50 -2.99 -10.61
C HIS A 234 -21.68 -3.90 -11.08
N PRO A 235 -21.91 -5.06 -10.45
CA PRO A 235 -22.90 -6.04 -10.91
C PRO A 235 -24.34 -5.49 -10.97
N ARG A 236 -24.68 -4.51 -10.12
CA ARG A 236 -26.01 -3.89 -10.06
C ARG A 236 -26.09 -2.54 -10.75
N ALA A 237 -25.02 -1.74 -10.70
CA ALA A 237 -25.01 -0.38 -11.24
C ALA A 237 -24.33 -0.26 -12.61
N GLY A 238 -23.73 -1.36 -13.12
CA GLY A 238 -22.99 -1.32 -14.39
C GLY A 238 -21.67 -0.57 -14.29
N ALA A 239 -21.24 0.02 -15.41
CA ALA A 239 -19.98 0.77 -15.47
C ALA A 239 -20.11 2.10 -14.72
N LEU A 240 -19.18 2.38 -13.83
CA LEU A 240 -19.07 3.66 -13.13
C LEU A 240 -17.60 4.00 -12.84
N SER A 241 -17.32 5.30 -12.75
CA SER A 241 -15.99 5.83 -12.44
C SER A 241 -16.05 6.70 -11.21
N VAL A 242 -15.21 6.39 -10.23
CA VAL A 242 -15.06 7.16 -9.00
C VAL A 242 -13.61 7.51 -8.76
N THR A 243 -13.34 8.57 -8.02
CA THR A 243 -12.01 8.84 -7.45
C THR A 243 -12.09 8.61 -5.96
N TYR A 244 -11.23 7.72 -5.44
CA TYR A 244 -11.09 7.62 -4.00
C TYR A 244 -10.10 8.66 -3.48
N GLN A 245 -10.33 9.12 -2.26
CA GLN A 245 -9.49 10.04 -1.52
C GLN A 245 -9.28 9.49 -0.12
N VAL A 246 -8.02 9.43 0.31
CA VAL A 246 -7.65 8.92 1.64
C VAL A 246 -7.44 10.07 2.61
N TRP A 247 -8.11 9.99 3.75
CA TRP A 247 -7.97 10.91 4.86
C TRP A 247 -7.40 10.18 6.06
N LEU A 248 -6.27 10.65 6.55
CA LEU A 248 -5.59 10.08 7.71
C LEU A 248 -5.94 10.88 8.96
N GLN A 249 -6.18 10.17 10.05
CA GLN A 249 -6.29 10.80 11.35
C GLN A 249 -4.88 11.04 11.90
N PRO A 250 -4.49 12.28 12.24
CA PRO A 250 -3.12 12.57 12.70
C PRO A 250 -2.71 11.75 13.95
N ASP A 251 -3.65 11.57 14.90
CA ASP A 251 -3.40 10.84 16.15
C ASP A 251 -3.45 9.31 15.99
N ASN A 252 -4.00 8.81 14.88
CA ASN A 252 -4.10 7.39 14.57
C ASN A 252 -3.92 7.14 13.06
N PRO A 253 -2.69 7.22 12.56
CA PRO A 253 -2.40 7.08 11.13
C PRO A 253 -2.58 5.64 10.61
N ASP A 254 -2.92 4.69 11.48
CA ASP A 254 -3.20 3.31 11.09
C ASP A 254 -4.62 3.15 10.51
N HIS A 255 -5.51 4.10 10.82
CA HIS A 255 -6.87 4.11 10.31
C HIS A 255 -7.02 5.16 9.22
N ARG A 256 -7.63 4.77 8.11
CA ARG A 256 -7.87 5.61 6.94
C ARG A 256 -9.36 5.71 6.70
N LEU A 257 -9.85 6.93 6.52
CA LEU A 257 -11.17 7.17 5.96
C LEU A 257 -11.01 7.35 4.45
N GLU A 258 -11.63 6.49 3.67
CA GLU A 258 -11.65 6.60 2.22
C GLU A 258 -13.04 7.07 1.75
N LEU A 259 -13.04 8.13 0.93
CA LEU A 259 -14.23 8.71 0.30
C LEU A 259 -14.15 8.45 -1.20
N TYR A 260 -15.29 8.14 -1.81
CA TYR A 260 -15.39 7.85 -3.25
C TYR A 260 -16.31 8.85 -3.90
N THR A 261 -15.76 9.72 -4.74
CA THR A 261 -16.51 10.75 -5.46
C THR A 261 -16.69 10.36 -6.92
N PRO A 262 -17.90 10.46 -7.50
CA PRO A 262 -18.14 10.13 -8.91
C PRO A 262 -17.40 11.12 -9.83
N ASN A 263 -16.81 10.61 -10.91
CA ASN A 263 -16.04 11.41 -11.86
C ASN A 263 -16.91 12.07 -12.96
N ASP A 264 -18.16 11.63 -13.09
CA ASP A 264 -19.07 12.11 -14.11
C ASP A 264 -20.54 11.99 -13.65
N PRO A 265 -21.48 12.70 -14.32
CA PRO A 265 -22.91 12.64 -13.96
C PRO A 265 -23.54 11.26 -14.09
N GLY A 266 -23.06 10.41 -15.02
CA GLY A 266 -23.55 9.04 -15.19
C GLY A 266 -23.20 8.19 -13.98
N SER A 267 -21.95 8.25 -13.52
CA SER A 267 -21.47 7.59 -12.31
C SER A 267 -22.20 8.08 -11.07
N ALA A 268 -22.47 9.39 -10.97
CA ALA A 268 -23.26 9.95 -9.86
C ALA A 268 -24.71 9.42 -9.85
N ASN A 269 -25.33 9.22 -11.01
CA ASN A 269 -26.67 8.64 -11.12
C ASN A 269 -26.64 7.16 -10.72
N ALA A 270 -25.67 6.39 -11.23
CA ALA A 270 -25.50 4.97 -10.93
C ALA A 270 -25.31 4.72 -9.41
N LEU A 271 -24.56 5.57 -8.72
CA LEU A 271 -24.41 5.49 -7.26
C LEU A 271 -25.74 5.77 -6.54
N ARG A 272 -26.53 6.75 -6.98
CA ARG A 272 -27.86 7.02 -6.39
C ARG A 272 -28.83 5.85 -6.60
N GLU A 273 -28.90 5.31 -7.81
CA GLU A 273 -29.73 4.14 -8.11
C GLU A 273 -29.33 2.92 -7.29
N LEU A 274 -28.02 2.75 -7.03
CA LEU A 274 -27.50 1.67 -6.19
C LEU A 274 -28.02 1.77 -4.74
N LEU A 275 -28.18 2.99 -4.22
CA LEU A 275 -28.69 3.26 -2.87
C LEU A 275 -30.22 3.11 -2.78
N ASP A 276 -30.95 3.52 -3.84
CA ASP A 276 -32.40 3.46 -3.89
C ASP A 276 -32.91 2.02 -4.07
N ALA A 277 -32.10 1.16 -4.70
CA ALA A 277 -32.39 -0.25 -4.84
C ALA A 277 -32.28 -0.91 -3.44
N ARG A 278 -33.41 -1.07 -2.74
CA ARG A 278 -33.48 -1.84 -1.48
C ARG A 278 -32.81 -3.19 -1.66
N PRO A 279 -32.01 -3.67 -0.70
CA PRO A 279 -31.54 -5.04 -0.74
C PRO A 279 -32.77 -5.94 -0.85
N GLY A 280 -32.82 -6.69 -1.98
CA GLY A 280 -34.00 -7.46 -2.35
C GLY A 280 -34.38 -8.41 -1.25
N GLY A 281 -35.63 -8.31 -0.79
CA GLY A 281 -36.25 -9.36 -0.05
C GLY A 281 -36.30 -10.64 -0.90
N ARG A 282 -35.57 -11.62 -0.53
CA ARG A 282 -35.84 -13.04 -0.80
C ARG A 282 -35.78 -13.79 0.52
#